data_eeb16f8ef7f245965abbacbb07e05c26
#
_entry.id   eeb16f8ef7f245965abbacbb07e05c26
#
_cell.length_a   1.000
_cell.length_b   1.000
_cell.length_c   1.000
_cell.angle_alpha   90.00
_cell.angle_beta   90.00
_cell.angle_gamma   90.00
#
_symmetry.space_group_name_H-M   'P 1'
#
loop_
_entity.id
_entity.type
_entity.pdbx_description
1 polymer ?
#
loop_
_entity_poly.entity_id
_entity_poly.type
_entity_poly.pdbx_seq_one_letter_code
_entity_poly.pdbx_strand_id
1 'polypeptide(L)'
;GDVFVAAPEREQSGKSHSINLGEPLRVRRIEREDGVKFFAIKGTPVDCVKLAINQLVPRKPDLMLSGINHGSNSAVNVIYSGTMGAAIEASLYGIPAIGFSLLDHSKDANFDLIDENADIIIKDVLENGLPYQVSLNINYPVIDKKDFKGYKICTQTKGVWKEEYEKRHDPYGREYYWLTGEFTNHQLDNP
;
A
#
# COMPACT_ATOMS: atom_id res chain seq x y z
N GLY A 1 -12.88 15.62 -10.73
CA GLY A 1 -13.63 14.93 -9.66
C GLY A 1 -13.13 15.33 -8.28
N ASP A 2 -13.88 15.03 -7.23
CA ASP A 2 -13.46 15.32 -5.86
C ASP A 2 -12.42 14.31 -5.39
N VAL A 3 -11.35 14.81 -4.76
CA VAL A 3 -10.28 13.98 -4.19
C VAL A 3 -10.31 14.08 -2.67
N PHE A 4 -10.27 12.92 -2.02
CA PHE A 4 -10.17 12.79 -0.57
C PHE A 4 -8.94 11.96 -0.22
N VAL A 5 -8.15 12.42 0.72
CA VAL A 5 -6.98 11.68 1.22
C VAL A 5 -7.23 11.31 2.69
N ALA A 6 -7.17 10.03 2.99
CA ALA A 6 -7.26 9.51 4.34
C ALA A 6 -6.03 8.64 4.61
N ALA A 7 -5.18 9.06 5.53
CA ALA A 7 -3.91 8.39 5.77
C ALA A 7 -3.62 8.23 7.27
N PRO A 8 -2.90 7.17 7.67
CA PRO A 8 -2.40 7.04 9.03
C PRO A 8 -1.50 8.21 9.43
N GLU A 9 -1.60 8.66 10.69
CA GLU A 9 -0.72 9.71 11.23
C GLU A 9 0.74 9.27 11.40
N ARG A 10 1.00 7.97 11.39
CA ARG A 10 2.31 7.37 11.59
C ARG A 10 2.53 6.23 10.61
N GLU A 11 3.78 5.92 10.38
CA GLU A 11 4.18 4.75 9.60
C GLU A 11 3.50 3.47 10.11
N GLN A 12 3.05 2.63 9.17
CA GLN A 12 2.29 1.41 9.42
C GLN A 12 2.90 0.20 8.69
N SER A 13 4.21 0.20 8.46
CA SER A 13 4.91 -0.91 7.80
C SER A 13 4.67 -2.23 8.54
N GLY A 14 4.41 -3.30 7.79
CA GLY A 14 4.17 -4.65 8.34
C GLY A 14 2.85 -4.81 9.09
N LYS A 15 1.92 -3.86 9.01
CA LYS A 15 0.62 -3.96 9.71
C LYS A 15 -0.42 -4.81 8.98
N SER A 16 -0.11 -5.26 7.75
CA SER A 16 -1.03 -6.17 7.04
C SER A 16 -2.44 -5.58 6.87
N HIS A 17 -3.45 -6.43 6.82
CA HIS A 17 -4.87 -6.09 6.80
C HIS A 17 -5.45 -5.95 8.23
N SER A 18 -4.70 -5.34 9.15
CA SER A 18 -5.14 -5.22 10.54
C SER A 18 -6.10 -4.05 10.76
N ILE A 19 -7.01 -4.21 11.71
CA ILE A 19 -7.93 -3.18 12.19
C ILE A 19 -7.69 -2.93 13.69
N ASN A 20 -8.00 -1.72 14.13
CA ASN A 20 -7.90 -1.36 15.54
C ASN A 20 -9.27 -1.46 16.22
N LEU A 21 -9.42 -2.42 17.12
CA LEU A 21 -10.63 -2.62 17.91
C LEU A 21 -10.48 -2.15 19.37
N GLY A 22 -9.24 -1.95 19.83
CA GLY A 22 -8.93 -1.65 21.23
C GLY A 22 -8.97 -0.17 21.58
N GLU A 23 -8.90 0.71 20.60
CA GLU A 23 -8.85 2.16 20.80
C GLU A 23 -9.76 2.90 19.80
N PRO A 24 -10.31 4.06 20.19
CA PRO A 24 -11.08 4.89 19.26
C PRO A 24 -10.16 5.50 18.19
N LEU A 25 -10.65 5.52 16.95
CA LEU A 25 -9.99 6.21 15.85
C LEU A 25 -10.17 7.73 16.02
N ARG A 26 -9.06 8.44 16.00
CA ARG A 26 -9.06 9.92 16.05
C ARG A 26 -8.72 10.46 14.68
N VAL A 27 -9.49 11.45 14.24
CA VAL A 27 -9.35 12.09 12.93
C VAL A 27 -8.94 13.54 13.13
N ARG A 28 -7.90 13.95 12.41
CA ARG A 28 -7.52 15.34 12.29
C ARG A 28 -7.62 15.76 10.83
N ARG A 29 -8.47 16.74 10.56
CA ARG A 29 -8.59 17.35 9.24
C ARG A 29 -7.40 18.28 9.01
N ILE A 30 -6.79 18.20 7.84
CA ILE A 30 -5.68 19.04 7.41
C ILE A 30 -6.21 19.96 6.33
N GLU A 31 -6.21 21.27 6.60
CA GLU A 31 -6.59 22.26 5.60
C GLU A 31 -5.47 22.43 4.57
N ARG A 32 -5.87 22.52 3.29
CA ARG A 32 -4.97 22.73 2.17
C ARG A 32 -5.54 23.76 1.21
N GLU A 33 -4.66 24.52 0.59
CA GLU A 33 -5.02 25.58 -0.38
C GLU A 33 -5.54 25.03 -1.70
N ASP A 34 -5.16 23.80 -2.07
CA ASP A 34 -5.59 23.12 -3.31
C ASP A 34 -7.03 22.57 -3.26
N GLY A 35 -7.72 22.72 -2.15
CA GLY A 35 -9.10 22.26 -1.95
C GLY A 35 -9.25 20.76 -1.75
N VAL A 36 -8.18 19.98 -1.81
CA VAL A 36 -8.18 18.55 -1.51
C VAL A 36 -8.43 18.33 -0.01
N LYS A 37 -9.33 17.42 0.32
CA LYS A 37 -9.69 17.12 1.71
C LYS A 37 -8.78 16.05 2.28
N PHE A 38 -7.92 16.44 3.23
CA PHE A 38 -6.98 15.55 3.91
C PHE A 38 -7.42 15.21 5.32
N PHE A 39 -7.32 13.91 5.66
CA PHE A 39 -7.62 13.38 6.98
C PHE A 39 -6.44 12.54 7.48
N ALA A 40 -5.81 12.98 8.56
CA ALA A 40 -4.83 12.19 9.29
C ALA A 40 -5.56 11.38 10.38
N ILE A 41 -5.38 10.08 10.40
CA ILE A 41 -6.14 9.16 11.24
C ILE A 41 -5.20 8.37 12.15
N LYS A 42 -5.48 8.36 13.45
CA LYS A 42 -4.78 7.47 14.39
C LYS A 42 -5.32 6.05 14.23
N GLY A 43 -4.81 5.32 13.24
CA GLY A 43 -5.26 3.98 12.91
C GLY A 43 -4.37 3.32 11.88
N THR A 44 -4.74 2.13 11.45
CA THR A 44 -4.09 1.39 10.37
C THR A 44 -4.55 1.90 8.99
N PRO A 45 -3.89 1.53 7.88
CA PRO A 45 -4.38 1.83 6.54
C PRO A 45 -5.81 1.31 6.29
N VAL A 46 -6.14 0.14 6.79
CA VAL A 46 -7.48 -0.45 6.70
C VAL A 46 -8.50 0.37 7.50
N ASP A 47 -8.14 0.81 8.71
CA ASP A 47 -8.99 1.72 9.50
C ASP A 47 -9.29 3.01 8.74
N CYS A 48 -8.29 3.57 8.05
CA CYS A 48 -8.45 4.78 7.24
C CYS A 48 -9.49 4.57 6.13
N VAL A 49 -9.43 3.45 5.41
CA VAL A 49 -10.39 3.11 4.36
C VAL A 49 -11.79 2.95 4.93
N LYS A 50 -11.95 2.14 5.98
CA LYS A 50 -13.24 1.87 6.62
C LYS A 50 -13.89 3.17 7.11
N LEU A 51 -13.12 3.99 7.80
CA LEU A 51 -13.60 5.25 8.34
C LEU A 51 -13.92 6.27 7.24
N ALA A 52 -13.07 6.36 6.20
CA ALA A 52 -13.29 7.25 5.09
C ALA A 52 -14.61 6.93 4.36
N ILE A 53 -14.79 5.68 3.98
CA ILE A 53 -15.99 5.23 3.24
C ILE A 53 -17.27 5.46 4.06
N ASN A 54 -17.22 5.22 5.37
CA ASN A 54 -18.41 5.25 6.20
C ASN A 54 -18.76 6.64 6.76
N GLN A 55 -17.78 7.54 6.92
CA GLN A 55 -17.98 8.79 7.69
C GLN A 55 -17.40 10.05 7.05
N LEU A 56 -16.37 9.95 6.19
CA LEU A 56 -15.63 11.14 5.78
C LEU A 56 -15.91 11.57 4.33
N VAL A 57 -16.27 10.64 3.45
CA VAL A 57 -16.62 10.95 2.08
C VAL A 57 -18.14 11.04 1.89
N PRO A 58 -18.65 11.96 1.04
CA PRO A 58 -20.08 12.22 0.93
C PRO A 58 -20.85 11.12 0.17
N ARG A 59 -20.15 10.30 -0.59
CA ARG A 59 -20.70 9.18 -1.36
C ARG A 59 -19.66 8.09 -1.55
N LYS A 60 -20.08 6.93 -2.03
CA LYS A 60 -19.16 5.84 -2.41
C LYS A 60 -18.17 6.35 -3.47
N PRO A 61 -16.85 6.18 -3.25
CA PRO A 61 -15.83 6.54 -4.24
C PRO A 61 -15.94 5.72 -5.53
N ASP A 62 -15.58 6.33 -6.65
CA ASP A 62 -15.52 5.65 -7.95
C ASP A 62 -14.26 4.79 -8.08
N LEU A 63 -13.19 5.20 -7.39
CA LEU A 63 -11.90 4.51 -7.34
C LEU A 63 -11.20 4.78 -6.01
N MET A 64 -10.45 3.80 -5.51
CA MET A 64 -9.55 3.97 -4.38
C MET A 64 -8.12 3.67 -4.80
N LEU A 65 -7.21 4.59 -4.46
CA LEU A 65 -5.78 4.44 -4.66
C LEU A 65 -5.08 4.32 -3.30
N SER A 66 -4.17 3.37 -3.17
CA SER A 66 -3.37 3.17 -1.97
C SER A 66 -1.88 3.20 -2.31
N GLY A 67 -1.13 3.94 -1.55
CA GLY A 67 0.32 4.08 -1.71
C GLY A 67 0.76 5.55 -1.81
N ILE A 68 1.94 5.82 -2.31
CA ILE A 68 2.85 4.86 -2.98
C ILE A 68 3.73 4.20 -1.90
N ASN A 69 3.77 2.87 -1.85
CA ASN A 69 4.59 2.13 -0.91
C ASN A 69 6.08 2.19 -1.28
N HIS A 70 6.94 2.40 -0.31
CA HIS A 70 8.38 2.17 -0.45
C HIS A 70 8.67 0.68 -0.27
N GLY A 71 9.20 0.05 -1.32
CA GLY A 71 9.46 -1.38 -1.36
C GLY A 71 8.35 -2.19 -2.02
N SER A 72 8.68 -3.43 -2.35
CA SER A 72 7.82 -4.34 -3.09
C SER A 72 6.66 -4.87 -2.26
N ASN A 73 5.48 -4.92 -2.86
CA ASN A 73 4.32 -5.68 -2.38
C ASN A 73 4.05 -6.94 -3.22
N SER A 74 5.06 -7.42 -3.96
CA SER A 74 4.99 -8.65 -4.74
C SER A 74 5.18 -9.90 -3.89
N ALA A 75 4.90 -11.06 -4.43
CA ALA A 75 5.04 -12.36 -3.78
C ALA A 75 4.30 -12.41 -2.42
N VAL A 76 4.91 -13.00 -1.40
CA VAL A 76 4.36 -13.09 -0.03
C VAL A 76 4.25 -11.73 0.67
N ASN A 77 4.97 -10.70 0.19
CA ASN A 77 4.94 -9.37 0.81
C ASN A 77 3.53 -8.76 0.79
N VAL A 78 2.68 -9.16 -0.14
CA VAL A 78 1.28 -8.73 -0.19
C VAL A 78 0.54 -9.01 1.13
N ILE A 79 0.87 -10.09 1.82
CA ILE A 79 0.23 -10.50 3.08
C ILE A 79 0.55 -9.50 4.20
N TYR A 80 1.77 -8.96 4.22
CA TYR A 80 2.25 -8.04 5.26
C TYR A 80 1.98 -6.57 4.93
N SER A 81 1.52 -6.28 3.71
CA SER A 81 1.34 -4.93 3.19
C SER A 81 0.10 -4.24 3.72
N GLY A 82 0.27 -3.10 4.41
CA GLY A 82 -0.82 -2.20 4.74
C GLY A 82 -1.40 -1.50 3.51
N THR A 83 -0.57 -1.20 2.51
CA THR A 83 -0.99 -0.63 1.23
C THR A 83 -1.96 -1.55 0.49
N MET A 84 -1.62 -2.84 0.39
CA MET A 84 -2.53 -3.81 -0.21
C MET A 84 -3.71 -4.14 0.69
N GLY A 85 -3.53 -4.15 2.01
CA GLY A 85 -4.64 -4.28 2.96
C GLY A 85 -5.71 -3.21 2.74
N ALA A 86 -5.31 -1.96 2.53
CA ALA A 86 -6.22 -0.86 2.21
C ALA A 86 -6.93 -1.06 0.86
N ALA A 87 -6.20 -1.46 -0.20
CA ALA A 87 -6.80 -1.71 -1.51
C ALA A 87 -7.79 -2.89 -1.48
N ILE A 88 -7.42 -3.97 -0.81
CA ILE A 88 -8.29 -5.13 -0.61
C ILE A 88 -9.54 -4.72 0.18
N GLU A 89 -9.40 -3.96 1.28
CA GLU A 89 -10.56 -3.49 2.06
C GLU A 89 -11.55 -2.70 1.19
N ALA A 90 -11.08 -1.77 0.38
CA ALA A 90 -11.95 -1.00 -0.53
C ALA A 90 -12.67 -1.93 -1.52
N SER A 91 -11.99 -2.95 -2.06
CA SER A 91 -12.59 -3.90 -2.98
C SER A 91 -13.72 -4.71 -2.35
N LEU A 92 -13.64 -5.00 -1.03
CA LEU A 92 -14.74 -5.66 -0.29
C LEU A 92 -16.01 -4.81 -0.24
N TYR A 93 -15.88 -3.48 -0.30
CA TYR A 93 -17.01 -2.56 -0.47
C TYR A 93 -17.47 -2.41 -1.93
N GLY A 94 -16.90 -3.19 -2.85
CA GLY A 94 -17.17 -3.11 -4.28
C GLY A 94 -16.70 -1.79 -4.89
N ILE A 95 -15.61 -1.22 -4.37
CA ILE A 95 -14.92 -0.05 -4.94
C ILE A 95 -13.72 -0.58 -5.71
N PRO A 96 -13.56 -0.28 -7.00
CA PRO A 96 -12.32 -0.55 -7.72
C PRO A 96 -11.13 0.00 -6.95
N ALA A 97 -10.06 -0.77 -6.77
CA ALA A 97 -8.96 -0.35 -5.93
C ALA A 97 -7.59 -0.75 -6.50
N ILE A 98 -6.62 0.14 -6.35
CA ILE A 98 -5.27 -0.04 -6.86
C ILE A 98 -4.27 0.25 -5.73
N GLY A 99 -3.36 -0.68 -5.46
CA GLY A 99 -2.19 -0.45 -4.61
C GLY A 99 -0.95 -0.22 -5.47
N PHE A 100 -0.25 0.88 -5.24
CA PHE A 100 0.98 1.24 -5.92
C PHE A 100 2.19 1.06 -5.02
N SER A 101 3.27 0.51 -5.58
CA SER A 101 4.54 0.29 -4.90
C SER A 101 5.72 0.64 -5.81
N LEU A 102 6.71 1.31 -5.27
CA LEU A 102 8.02 1.51 -5.88
C LEU A 102 9.02 0.59 -5.19
N LEU A 103 9.79 -0.18 -5.94
CA LEU A 103 10.77 -1.14 -5.41
C LEU A 103 12.05 -0.42 -4.93
N ASP A 104 11.86 0.69 -4.22
CA ASP A 104 12.93 1.50 -3.63
C ASP A 104 12.59 1.80 -2.16
N HIS A 105 13.54 1.54 -1.27
CA HIS A 105 13.44 1.83 0.16
C HIS A 105 14.19 3.10 0.57
N SER A 106 14.82 3.79 -0.40
CA SER A 106 15.59 4.99 -0.11
C SER A 106 14.67 6.15 0.30
N LYS A 107 15.22 7.07 1.11
CA LYS A 107 14.50 8.29 1.48
C LYS A 107 14.36 9.26 0.30
N ASP A 108 15.28 9.14 -0.67
CA ASP A 108 15.36 9.99 -1.87
C ASP A 108 14.80 9.24 -3.10
N ALA A 109 13.88 8.30 -2.89
CA ALA A 109 13.26 7.53 -3.96
C ALA A 109 12.62 8.44 -5.01
N ASN A 110 12.87 8.15 -6.29
CA ASN A 110 12.32 8.92 -7.40
C ASN A 110 11.00 8.29 -7.87
N PHE A 111 9.90 9.02 -7.75
CA PHE A 111 8.56 8.60 -8.15
C PHE A 111 8.16 9.02 -9.57
N ASP A 112 9.02 9.73 -10.32
CA ASP A 112 8.70 10.26 -11.65
C ASP A 112 8.11 9.22 -12.60
N LEU A 113 8.63 7.98 -12.55
CA LEU A 113 8.11 6.89 -13.40
C LEU A 113 6.64 6.58 -13.10
N ILE A 114 6.26 6.62 -11.83
CA ILE A 114 4.88 6.39 -11.40
C ILE A 114 4.02 7.58 -11.78
N ASP A 115 4.48 8.80 -11.48
CA ASP A 115 3.72 10.02 -11.75
C ASP A 115 3.39 10.19 -13.24
N GLU A 116 4.28 9.76 -14.13
CA GLU A 116 4.06 9.83 -15.58
C GLU A 116 3.17 8.70 -16.13
N ASN A 117 3.13 7.55 -15.47
CA ASN A 117 2.51 6.36 -16.04
C ASN A 117 1.30 5.81 -15.29
N ALA A 118 1.09 6.19 -14.02
CA ALA A 118 -0.03 5.70 -13.22
C ALA A 118 -1.39 6.06 -13.84
N ASP A 119 -1.48 7.20 -14.50
CA ASP A 119 -2.67 7.69 -15.20
C ASP A 119 -3.24 6.69 -16.22
N ILE A 120 -2.38 5.90 -16.87
CA ILE A 120 -2.79 4.89 -17.87
C ILE A 120 -3.71 3.86 -17.21
N ILE A 121 -3.26 3.28 -16.09
CA ILE A 121 -4.02 2.28 -15.34
C ILE A 121 -5.22 2.90 -14.62
N ILE A 122 -5.05 4.10 -14.06
CA ILE A 122 -6.13 4.80 -13.35
C ILE A 122 -7.30 5.07 -14.31
N LYS A 123 -7.03 5.56 -15.51
CA LYS A 123 -8.04 5.84 -16.52
C LYS A 123 -8.72 4.55 -17.00
N ASP A 124 -7.94 3.51 -17.28
CA ASP A 124 -8.48 2.22 -17.69
C ASP A 124 -9.45 1.64 -16.64
N VAL A 125 -9.05 1.66 -15.36
CA VAL A 125 -9.90 1.17 -14.28
C VAL A 125 -11.14 2.04 -14.05
N LEU A 126 -11.04 3.36 -14.24
CA LEU A 126 -12.20 4.26 -14.16
C LEU A 126 -13.20 4.03 -15.30
N GLU A 127 -12.73 3.70 -16.50
CA GLU A 127 -13.55 3.47 -17.69
C GLU A 127 -14.15 2.07 -17.73
N ASN A 128 -13.36 1.05 -17.42
CA ASN A 128 -13.71 -0.36 -17.59
C ASN A 128 -14.06 -1.08 -16.27
N GLY A 129 -13.70 -0.49 -15.12
CA GLY A 129 -13.90 -1.10 -13.81
C GLY A 129 -12.93 -2.25 -13.53
N LEU A 130 -13.18 -2.95 -12.43
CA LEU A 130 -12.53 -4.20 -12.05
C LEU A 130 -13.59 -5.24 -11.71
N PRO A 131 -13.30 -6.55 -11.85
CA PRO A 131 -14.19 -7.58 -11.36
C PRO A 131 -14.51 -7.38 -9.86
N TYR A 132 -15.68 -7.83 -9.45
CA TYR A 132 -16.11 -7.66 -8.06
C TYR A 132 -15.11 -8.26 -7.07
N GLN A 133 -14.74 -7.48 -6.03
CA GLN A 133 -13.75 -7.84 -5.01
C GLN A 133 -12.33 -8.12 -5.54
N VAL A 134 -11.98 -7.60 -6.71
CA VAL A 134 -10.62 -7.61 -7.23
C VAL A 134 -9.97 -6.25 -7.02
N SER A 135 -8.71 -6.24 -6.61
CA SER A 135 -7.85 -5.06 -6.56
C SER A 135 -6.56 -5.29 -7.35
N LEU A 136 -5.99 -4.23 -7.88
CA LEU A 136 -4.71 -4.30 -8.57
C LEU A 136 -3.55 -4.05 -7.59
N ASN A 137 -2.50 -4.85 -7.74
CA ASN A 137 -1.24 -4.70 -7.02
C ASN A 137 -0.14 -4.35 -8.02
N ILE A 138 0.19 -3.06 -8.14
CA ILE A 138 1.12 -2.55 -9.12
C ILE A 138 2.47 -2.28 -8.48
N ASN A 139 3.51 -2.90 -9.02
CA ASN A 139 4.87 -2.77 -8.52
C ASN A 139 5.77 -2.22 -9.60
N TYR A 140 6.35 -1.05 -9.37
CA TYR A 140 7.29 -0.40 -10.28
C TYR A 140 8.72 -0.73 -9.87
N PRO A 141 9.54 -1.30 -10.77
CA PRO A 141 10.96 -1.47 -10.53
C PRO A 141 11.69 -0.12 -10.62
N VAL A 142 12.88 -0.06 -10.03
CA VAL A 142 13.79 1.09 -10.19
C VAL A 142 14.50 0.96 -11.52
N ILE A 143 14.00 1.64 -12.54
CA ILE A 143 14.54 1.64 -13.91
C ILE A 143 14.52 3.06 -14.47
N ASP A 144 15.32 3.31 -15.50
CA ASP A 144 15.24 4.54 -16.27
C ASP A 144 13.91 4.61 -17.05
N LYS A 145 13.35 5.82 -17.21
CA LYS A 145 12.11 6.04 -17.96
C LYS A 145 12.13 5.45 -19.37
N LYS A 146 13.29 5.53 -20.06
CA LYS A 146 13.48 4.96 -21.43
C LYS A 146 13.32 3.44 -21.48
N ASP A 147 13.48 2.76 -20.35
CA ASP A 147 13.39 1.31 -20.24
C ASP A 147 11.98 0.82 -19.84
N PHE A 148 11.07 1.75 -19.54
CA PHE A 148 9.67 1.43 -19.27
C PHE A 148 8.97 0.99 -20.55
N LYS A 149 8.46 -0.24 -20.56
CA LYS A 149 7.80 -0.87 -21.72
C LYS A 149 6.31 -1.12 -21.52
N GLY A 150 5.73 -0.50 -20.51
CA GLY A 150 4.32 -0.70 -20.14
C GLY A 150 4.11 -1.69 -19.01
N TYR A 151 2.89 -2.16 -18.84
CA TYR A 151 2.48 -3.03 -17.74
C TYR A 151 2.36 -4.48 -18.20
N LYS A 152 2.71 -5.40 -17.32
CA LYS A 152 2.57 -6.85 -17.54
C LYS A 152 1.80 -7.46 -16.37
N ILE A 153 0.79 -8.25 -16.68
CA ILE A 153 0.12 -9.10 -15.68
C ILE A 153 1.03 -10.28 -15.38
N CYS A 154 1.29 -10.50 -14.09
CA CYS A 154 2.16 -11.55 -13.61
C CYS A 154 1.44 -12.45 -12.62
N THR A 155 1.84 -13.70 -12.52
CA THR A 155 1.46 -14.57 -11.42
C THR A 155 2.26 -14.23 -10.18
N GLN A 156 1.65 -14.39 -9.00
CA GLN A 156 2.37 -14.20 -7.74
C GLN A 156 3.49 -15.23 -7.61
N THR A 157 4.72 -14.75 -7.43
CA THR A 157 5.89 -15.62 -7.24
C THR A 157 5.76 -16.42 -5.94
N LYS A 158 6.11 -17.68 -6.00
CA LYS A 158 6.24 -18.54 -4.82
C LYS A 158 7.58 -18.28 -4.16
N GLY A 159 7.56 -17.88 -2.90
CA GLY A 159 8.75 -17.62 -2.11
C GLY A 159 8.39 -17.40 -0.65
N VAL A 160 9.39 -17.39 0.19
CA VAL A 160 9.24 -17.18 1.64
C VAL A 160 10.36 -16.28 2.15
N TRP A 161 10.11 -15.59 3.23
CA TRP A 161 11.16 -14.97 4.03
C TRP A 161 11.86 -16.06 4.84
N LYS A 162 13.15 -16.17 4.67
CA LYS A 162 13.99 -16.92 5.60
C LYS A 162 14.31 -16.00 6.76
N GLU A 163 13.46 -16.07 7.78
CA GLU A 163 13.53 -15.19 8.93
C GLU A 163 14.70 -15.57 9.84
N GLU A 164 15.34 -14.54 10.38
CA GLU A 164 16.39 -14.64 11.40
C GLU A 164 16.08 -13.63 12.50
N TYR A 165 16.53 -13.89 13.72
CA TYR A 165 16.37 -13.00 14.85
C TYR A 165 17.73 -12.60 15.40
N GLU A 166 18.05 -11.31 15.28
CA GLU A 166 19.24 -10.76 15.93
C GLU A 166 18.94 -10.47 17.40
N LYS A 167 19.57 -11.24 18.29
CA LYS A 167 19.46 -11.06 19.74
C LYS A 167 20.36 -9.93 20.22
N ARG A 168 19.83 -9.01 21.00
CA ARG A 168 20.54 -7.92 21.66
C ARG A 168 20.10 -7.78 23.13
N HIS A 169 20.76 -6.89 23.86
CA HIS A 169 20.42 -6.57 25.25
C HIS A 169 20.27 -5.06 25.41
N ASP A 170 19.31 -4.63 26.23
CA ASP A 170 19.18 -3.25 26.62
C ASP A 170 20.21 -2.86 27.71
N PRO A 171 20.34 -1.58 28.11
CA PRO A 171 21.28 -1.14 29.13
C PRO A 171 21.06 -1.79 30.51
N TYR A 172 19.92 -2.45 30.75
CA TYR A 172 19.59 -3.17 31.99
C TYR A 172 19.81 -4.69 31.87
N GLY A 173 20.42 -5.16 30.76
CA GLY A 173 20.68 -6.55 30.51
C GLY A 173 19.46 -7.38 30.06
N ARG A 174 18.33 -6.78 29.75
CA ARG A 174 17.13 -7.47 29.27
C ARG A 174 17.25 -7.76 27.78
N GLU A 175 16.95 -9.00 27.40
CA GLU A 175 17.02 -9.47 26.03
C GLU A 175 15.90 -8.87 25.16
N TYR A 176 16.25 -8.53 23.92
CA TYR A 176 15.28 -8.21 22.87
C TYR A 176 15.79 -8.72 21.52
N TYR A 177 14.90 -8.83 20.56
CA TYR A 177 15.17 -9.42 19.26
C TYR A 177 14.73 -8.50 18.15
N TRP A 178 15.57 -8.31 17.14
CA TRP A 178 15.20 -7.71 15.88
C TRP A 178 14.89 -8.82 14.87
N LEU A 179 13.72 -8.71 14.20
CA LEU A 179 13.43 -9.54 13.06
C LEU A 179 14.30 -9.08 11.89
N THR A 180 15.05 -10.01 11.32
CA THR A 180 15.89 -9.85 10.13
C THR A 180 15.56 -10.99 9.17
N GLY A 181 16.23 -11.06 8.02
CA GLY A 181 16.08 -12.17 7.09
C GLY A 181 16.17 -11.74 5.65
N GLU A 182 16.13 -12.73 4.78
CA GLU A 182 16.21 -12.57 3.34
C GLU A 182 15.04 -13.25 2.64
N PHE A 183 14.54 -12.63 1.56
CA PHE A 183 13.50 -13.22 0.73
C PHE A 183 14.12 -14.29 -0.18
N THR A 184 13.64 -15.52 -0.08
CA THR A 184 14.03 -16.62 -0.96
C THR A 184 12.95 -16.85 -2.01
N ASN A 185 13.30 -16.64 -3.29
CA ASN A 185 12.45 -16.94 -4.41
C ASN A 185 12.56 -18.42 -4.79
N HIS A 186 11.44 -19.15 -4.79
CA HIS A 186 11.40 -20.56 -5.16
C HIS A 186 11.04 -20.79 -6.66
N GLN A 187 10.87 -19.71 -7.41
CA GLN A 187 10.55 -19.74 -8.86
C GLN A 187 11.64 -19.03 -9.68
N LEU A 188 12.89 -19.50 -9.56
CA LEU A 188 14.02 -18.89 -10.27
C LEU A 188 13.93 -19.02 -11.80
N ASP A 189 13.12 -19.94 -12.33
CA ASP A 189 13.10 -20.30 -13.76
C ASP A 189 11.89 -19.74 -14.53
N ASN A 190 11.06 -18.90 -13.93
CA ASN A 190 9.88 -18.33 -14.61
C ASN A 190 9.66 -16.87 -14.18
N PRO A 191 10.17 -15.90 -14.98
CA PRO A 191 9.99 -14.48 -14.71
C PRO A 191 8.53 -14.00 -14.87
#